data_3167f00c69db81f144e8680afea6c6d1
#
_entry.id   3167f00c69db81f144e8680afea6c6d1
#
_cell.length_a   1.000
_cell.length_b   1.000
_cell.length_c   1.000
_cell.angle_alpha   90.00
_cell.angle_beta   90.00
_cell.angle_gamma   90.00
#
_symmetry.space_group_name_H-M   'P 1'
#
loop_
_entity.id
_entity.type
_entity.pdbx_description
1 polymer ?
#
loop_
_entity_poly.entity_id
_entity_poly.type
_entity_poly.pdbx_seq_one_letter_code
_entity_poly.pdbx_strand_id
1 'polypeptide(L)'
;MYLFYLGRYTGSLVCYDSRVNQIFYIPAHKERFVDLPRQEEMVKPSKAKLSIVLPTYNESQNIVRMLDSIAETLSPYAAAEIIVVDDNSPDGTAEIASLHARNISNNKKLHVEIIRREGKFGLSSAIIAGVQSATGDLLVVMDGDFSHPPQVIPSIIEALQDSNCDIVVASRYIKGGSIIGWPFKRRLMSKGATKIAQYGLGIEVKDPVSGFFAFRRDIIDGVKFDAIGYKMLLEILVKTKGAKVKEVPYTFTNRSIGKSKLDTGVMFDYLRAVMRLYRYGKSMRQKERRTSVRFLSKAGRFYTVGASGLLVNYIASLLFNALAPNIWYLFSTIIGILISMTSNFFLNKLWTFEDREFNVKETGIQFGMFIGFSSLGAIIQLLLVYALVENYDMEYPPSLIAAVAAASVGNFLLNKKWTFKEKLWS
;
A
#
# COMPACT_ATOMS: atom_id res chain seq x y z
N MET A 1 28.66 -1.36 27.01
CA MET A 1 28.47 -1.12 28.45
C MET A 1 29.56 -1.90 29.18
N TYR A 2 30.62 -1.24 29.65
CA TYR A 2 31.67 -1.89 30.45
C TYR A 2 31.32 -1.73 31.93
N LEU A 3 30.62 -2.74 32.48
CA LEU A 3 30.43 -2.90 33.89
C LEU A 3 31.59 -3.77 34.41
N PHE A 4 32.44 -3.22 35.28
CA PHE A 4 33.47 -4.03 35.93
C PHE A 4 32.87 -4.69 37.18
N TYR A 5 32.97 -6.01 37.23
CA TYR A 5 32.60 -6.78 38.42
C TYR A 5 33.66 -6.59 39.52
N LEU A 6 33.26 -5.98 40.66
CA LEU A 6 34.13 -5.70 41.78
C LEU A 6 34.05 -6.73 42.92
N GLY A 7 33.09 -7.66 42.89
CA GLY A 7 32.94 -8.70 43.89
C GLY A 7 31.54 -8.82 44.51
N ARG A 8 31.34 -9.82 45.38
CA ARG A 8 30.10 -9.99 46.16
C ARG A 8 30.30 -9.42 47.55
N TYR A 9 29.45 -8.52 47.98
CA TYR A 9 29.40 -8.04 49.37
C TYR A 9 27.96 -8.18 49.87
N THR A 10 27.77 -8.91 50.98
CA THR A 10 26.47 -9.08 51.68
C THR A 10 25.28 -9.40 50.80
N GLY A 11 25.42 -10.37 49.85
CA GLY A 11 24.30 -10.84 49.04
C GLY A 11 23.89 -9.96 47.87
N SER A 12 24.69 -8.92 47.53
CA SER A 12 24.46 -8.03 46.39
C SER A 12 25.64 -8.08 45.42
N LEU A 13 25.38 -7.93 44.14
CA LEU A 13 26.39 -7.73 43.12
C LEU A 13 26.82 -6.27 43.10
N VAL A 14 28.13 -6.01 43.23
CA VAL A 14 28.70 -4.67 43.16
C VAL A 14 29.24 -4.45 41.76
N CYS A 15 28.66 -3.52 41.04
CA CYS A 15 29.05 -3.16 39.67
C CYS A 15 29.50 -1.69 39.63
N TYR A 16 30.58 -1.40 38.90
CA TYR A 16 31.09 -0.05 38.69
C TYR A 16 30.87 0.35 37.23
N ASP A 17 30.24 1.50 36.97
CA ASP A 17 30.14 2.10 35.64
C ASP A 17 31.14 3.26 35.50
N SER A 18 32.17 3.02 34.71
CA SER A 18 33.27 3.96 34.49
C SER A 18 32.88 5.25 33.76
N ARG A 19 31.69 5.33 33.16
CA ARG A 19 31.23 6.53 32.45
C ARG A 19 30.59 7.56 33.35
N VAL A 20 29.95 7.09 34.42
CA VAL A 20 29.28 7.97 35.43
C VAL A 20 30.02 8.00 36.73
N ASN A 21 31.16 7.27 36.85
CA ASN A 21 32.00 7.16 38.03
C ASN A 21 31.18 6.79 39.30
N GLN A 22 30.25 5.84 39.17
CA GLN A 22 29.35 5.42 40.23
C GLN A 22 29.35 3.91 40.44
N ILE A 23 29.21 3.52 41.72
CA ILE A 23 29.06 2.13 42.16
C ILE A 23 27.59 1.83 42.35
N PHE A 24 27.10 0.75 41.73
CA PHE A 24 25.72 0.27 41.84
C PHE A 24 25.70 -1.04 42.62
N TYR A 25 24.77 -1.15 43.60
CA TYR A 25 24.48 -2.38 44.32
C TYR A 25 23.21 -3.00 43.73
N ILE A 26 23.32 -4.20 43.18
CA ILE A 26 22.20 -4.94 42.63
C ILE A 26 21.85 -6.07 43.59
N PRO A 27 20.66 -6.09 44.23
CA PRO A 27 20.24 -7.17 45.13
C PRO A 27 20.15 -8.49 44.36
N ALA A 28 20.78 -9.54 44.91
CA ALA A 28 20.72 -10.88 44.35
C ALA A 28 19.38 -11.56 44.75
N HIS A 29 18.25 -11.11 44.20
CA HIS A 29 17.02 -11.90 44.22
C HIS A 29 17.02 -12.89 43.07
N LYS A 30 16.66 -14.15 43.39
CA LYS A 30 16.53 -15.28 42.46
C LYS A 30 15.53 -14.96 41.34
N GLU A 31 15.98 -14.36 40.27
CA GLU A 31 15.26 -14.39 39.00
C GLU A 31 16.23 -14.81 37.92
N ARG A 32 15.75 -15.76 37.08
CA ARG A 32 16.49 -16.33 35.96
C ARG A 32 17.08 -15.21 35.11
N PHE A 33 18.38 -15.24 34.89
CA PHE A 33 18.97 -14.50 33.80
C PHE A 33 18.24 -14.92 32.52
N VAL A 34 17.37 -14.07 32.03
CA VAL A 34 16.99 -14.11 30.65
C VAL A 34 18.23 -13.65 29.89
N ASP A 35 18.86 -14.56 29.19
CA ASP A 35 19.90 -14.21 28.22
C ASP A 35 19.33 -13.13 27.31
N LEU A 36 19.75 -11.90 27.53
CA LEU A 36 19.55 -10.83 26.57
C LEU A 36 20.33 -11.26 25.32
N PRO A 37 19.72 -11.37 24.17
CA PRO A 37 20.44 -11.72 22.96
C PRO A 37 21.62 -10.76 22.80
N ARG A 38 22.81 -11.32 22.61
CA ARG A 38 24.02 -10.55 22.31
C ARG A 38 23.71 -9.68 21.09
N GLN A 39 23.92 -8.37 21.23
CA GLN A 39 23.82 -7.41 20.13
C GLN A 39 24.95 -7.58 19.09
N GLU A 40 25.27 -8.78 18.70
CA GLU A 40 26.24 -9.11 17.66
C GLU A 40 25.65 -9.98 16.54
N GLU A 41 24.33 -9.95 16.32
CA GLU A 41 23.85 -10.28 14.99
C GLU A 41 24.05 -9.02 14.13
N MET A 42 25.16 -9.01 13.42
CA MET A 42 25.48 -8.01 12.39
C MET A 42 24.28 -7.88 11.47
N VAL A 43 23.57 -6.75 11.57
CA VAL A 43 22.56 -6.35 10.59
C VAL A 43 23.19 -6.50 9.21
N LYS A 44 22.71 -7.43 8.40
CA LYS A 44 23.20 -7.62 7.03
C LYS A 44 23.07 -6.28 6.32
N PRO A 45 24.18 -5.71 5.76
CA PRO A 45 24.09 -4.41 5.12
C PRO A 45 23.07 -4.47 4.00
N SER A 46 22.04 -3.64 4.10
CA SER A 46 21.04 -3.46 3.04
C SER A 46 21.75 -2.91 1.80
N LYS A 47 21.48 -3.49 0.63
CA LYS A 47 21.87 -2.90 -0.66
C LYS A 47 20.96 -1.72 -1.04
N ALA A 48 19.79 -1.61 -0.42
CA ALA A 48 18.83 -0.53 -0.67
C ALA A 48 19.33 0.77 -0.05
N LYS A 49 19.22 1.86 -0.80
CA LYS A 49 19.55 3.21 -0.34
C LYS A 49 18.48 3.69 0.64
N LEU A 50 18.91 4.29 1.75
CA LEU A 50 18.05 4.74 2.86
C LEU A 50 18.01 6.26 2.92
N SER A 51 16.82 6.85 3.06
CA SER A 51 16.63 8.27 3.34
C SER A 51 15.89 8.47 4.66
N ILE A 52 16.47 9.27 5.56
CA ILE A 52 15.81 9.71 6.79
C ILE A 52 15.29 11.12 6.59
N VAL A 53 13.96 11.30 6.66
CA VAL A 53 13.31 12.60 6.57
C VAL A 53 13.02 13.12 7.97
N LEU A 54 13.61 14.27 8.30
CA LEU A 54 13.57 14.90 9.60
C LEU A 54 12.94 16.30 9.50
N PRO A 55 11.62 16.44 9.61
CA PRO A 55 10.98 17.74 9.66
C PRO A 55 11.29 18.45 10.97
N THR A 56 11.68 19.74 10.90
CA THR A 56 12.06 20.55 12.06
C THR A 56 11.31 21.88 12.11
N TYR A 57 11.02 22.34 13.32
CA TYR A 57 10.57 23.70 13.60
C TYR A 57 10.88 24.09 15.05
N ASN A 58 11.84 25.00 15.26
CA ASN A 58 12.38 25.41 16.55
C ASN A 58 13.02 24.25 17.33
N GLU A 59 14.01 23.61 16.70
CA GLU A 59 14.75 22.48 17.25
C GLU A 59 16.26 22.78 17.38
N SER A 60 16.68 24.06 17.46
CA SER A 60 18.09 24.48 17.55
C SER A 60 18.87 23.80 18.66
N GLN A 61 18.21 23.51 19.80
CA GLN A 61 18.83 22.84 20.95
C GLN A 61 18.96 21.31 20.79
N ASN A 62 18.22 20.71 19.87
CA ASN A 62 18.19 19.26 19.70
C ASN A 62 18.91 18.81 18.42
N ILE A 63 18.93 19.65 17.38
CA ILE A 63 19.27 19.23 16.02
C ILE A 63 20.68 18.64 15.89
N VAL A 64 21.69 19.21 16.53
CA VAL A 64 23.08 18.71 16.48
C VAL A 64 23.16 17.29 17.05
N ARG A 65 22.65 17.10 18.27
CA ARG A 65 22.64 15.80 18.94
C ARG A 65 21.81 14.76 18.19
N MET A 66 20.70 15.20 17.57
CA MET A 66 19.84 14.33 16.75
C MET A 66 20.58 13.86 15.51
N LEU A 67 21.24 14.76 14.79
CA LEU A 67 22.04 14.42 13.62
C LEU A 67 23.17 13.45 13.95
N ASP A 68 23.89 13.69 15.07
CA ASP A 68 24.96 12.77 15.53
C ASP A 68 24.40 11.38 15.86
N SER A 69 23.29 11.31 16.60
CA SER A 69 22.67 10.04 16.99
C SER A 69 22.15 9.25 15.78
N ILE A 70 21.54 9.93 14.80
CA ILE A 70 21.12 9.29 13.55
C ILE A 70 22.36 8.82 12.77
N ALA A 71 23.39 9.66 12.63
CA ALA A 71 24.60 9.33 11.90
C ALA A 71 25.37 8.13 12.51
N GLU A 72 25.36 8.02 13.84
CA GLU A 72 25.92 6.87 14.54
C GLU A 72 25.10 5.60 14.27
N THR A 73 23.76 5.71 14.35
CA THR A 73 22.85 4.60 14.07
C THR A 73 22.94 4.13 12.61
N LEU A 74 23.21 5.03 11.68
CA LEU A 74 23.34 4.73 10.25
C LEU A 74 24.73 4.25 9.84
N SER A 75 25.71 4.28 10.72
CA SER A 75 27.09 3.92 10.39
C SER A 75 27.27 2.53 9.76
N PRO A 76 26.45 1.50 10.06
CA PRO A 76 26.52 0.19 9.40
C PRO A 76 25.93 0.17 7.98
N TYR A 77 25.21 1.22 7.55
CA TYR A 77 24.53 1.25 6.26
C TYR A 77 25.41 1.95 5.22
N ALA A 78 25.72 1.25 4.13
CA ALA A 78 26.65 1.74 3.11
C ALA A 78 26.12 2.93 2.28
N ALA A 79 24.80 3.04 2.13
CA ALA A 79 24.15 4.08 1.33
C ALA A 79 22.97 4.67 2.11
N ALA A 80 23.24 5.77 2.83
CA ALA A 80 22.22 6.47 3.60
C ALA A 80 22.38 7.99 3.44
N GLU A 81 21.25 8.70 3.58
CA GLU A 81 21.19 10.16 3.62
C GLU A 81 20.23 10.64 4.71
N ILE A 82 20.46 11.84 5.22
CA ILE A 82 19.56 12.55 6.15
C ILE A 82 19.07 13.81 5.46
N ILE A 83 17.76 14.03 5.44
CA ILE A 83 17.12 15.20 4.85
C ILE A 83 16.40 15.94 5.97
N VAL A 84 16.97 17.04 6.40
CA VAL A 84 16.37 17.97 7.37
C VAL A 84 15.50 18.95 6.61
N VAL A 85 14.22 19.03 6.95
CA VAL A 85 13.30 19.98 6.34
C VAL A 85 12.86 21.00 7.39
N ASP A 86 13.46 22.17 7.34
CA ASP A 86 13.19 23.24 8.29
C ASP A 86 12.06 24.14 7.83
N ASP A 87 11.00 24.24 8.64
CA ASP A 87 9.78 24.99 8.34
C ASP A 87 9.92 26.48 8.68
N ASN A 88 11.05 27.08 8.29
CA ASN A 88 11.44 28.46 8.53
C ASN A 88 11.55 28.80 10.03
N SER A 89 12.40 28.07 10.73
CA SER A 89 12.61 28.24 12.17
C SER A 89 13.28 29.57 12.49
N PRO A 90 12.68 30.41 13.34
CA PRO A 90 13.30 31.68 13.76
C PRO A 90 14.46 31.53 14.76
N ASP A 91 14.68 30.31 15.32
CA ASP A 91 15.70 30.02 16.34
C ASP A 91 17.08 29.62 15.75
N GLY A 92 17.23 29.67 14.42
CA GLY A 92 18.47 29.30 13.73
C GLY A 92 18.69 27.81 13.55
N THR A 93 17.63 26.97 13.67
CA THR A 93 17.73 25.51 13.49
C THR A 93 18.39 25.12 12.16
N ALA A 94 17.99 25.74 11.03
CA ALA A 94 18.51 25.43 9.71
C ALA A 94 20.01 25.78 9.58
N GLU A 95 20.42 26.92 10.10
CA GLU A 95 21.81 27.37 10.09
C GLU A 95 22.71 26.44 10.89
N ILE A 96 22.28 26.08 12.12
CA ILE A 96 22.99 25.16 13.00
C ILE A 96 23.11 23.78 12.33
N ALA A 97 22.01 23.27 11.78
CA ALA A 97 22.00 22.00 11.06
C ALA A 97 22.96 22.02 9.86
N SER A 98 22.98 23.11 9.07
CA SER A 98 23.84 23.25 7.89
C SER A 98 25.33 23.28 8.25
N LEU A 99 25.69 23.97 9.33
CA LEU A 99 27.07 23.99 9.81
C LEU A 99 27.53 22.60 10.29
N HIS A 100 26.66 21.89 11.03
CA HIS A 100 26.98 20.57 11.56
C HIS A 100 26.98 19.47 10.47
N ALA A 101 26.09 19.58 9.47
CA ALA A 101 26.01 18.67 8.33
C ALA A 101 27.35 18.51 7.58
N ARG A 102 28.11 19.61 7.43
CA ARG A 102 29.45 19.59 6.81
C ARG A 102 30.42 18.68 7.57
N ASN A 103 30.39 18.72 8.90
CA ASN A 103 31.24 17.90 9.74
C ASN A 103 30.87 16.41 9.61
N ILE A 104 29.58 16.08 9.59
CA ILE A 104 29.10 14.71 9.41
C ILE A 104 29.50 14.17 8.04
N SER A 105 29.25 14.93 6.97
CA SER A 105 29.55 14.51 5.60
C SER A 105 31.05 14.25 5.38
N ASN A 106 31.91 15.07 5.97
CA ASN A 106 33.36 14.90 5.87
C ASN A 106 33.88 13.66 6.64
N ASN A 107 33.34 13.40 7.82
CA ASN A 107 33.85 12.38 8.72
C ASN A 107 33.21 11.00 8.54
N LYS A 108 31.93 10.93 8.15
CA LYS A 108 31.14 9.68 8.16
C LYS A 108 30.66 9.21 6.77
N LYS A 109 31.02 9.92 5.68
CA LYS A 109 30.57 9.64 4.30
C LYS A 109 29.03 9.55 4.18
N LEU A 110 28.32 10.26 5.07
CA LEU A 110 26.86 10.31 5.12
C LEU A 110 26.40 11.64 4.51
N HIS A 111 25.57 11.60 3.50
CA HIS A 111 25.00 12.81 2.91
C HIS A 111 23.95 13.41 3.85
N VAL A 112 24.07 14.70 4.15
CA VAL A 112 23.09 15.45 4.95
C VAL A 112 22.65 16.66 4.15
N GLU A 113 21.39 16.66 3.73
CA GLU A 113 20.74 17.76 3.02
C GLU A 113 19.89 18.58 3.97
N ILE A 114 19.95 19.91 3.85
CA ILE A 114 19.12 20.83 4.63
C ILE A 114 18.23 21.61 3.67
N ILE A 115 16.93 21.40 3.76
CA ILE A 115 15.90 22.12 3.00
C ILE A 115 15.32 23.18 3.91
N ARG A 116 15.67 24.44 3.68
CA ARG A 116 15.04 25.58 4.35
C ARG A 116 13.84 26.04 3.54
N ARG A 117 12.67 26.07 4.14
CA ARG A 117 11.43 26.52 3.50
C ARG A 117 11.24 28.03 3.68
N GLU A 118 10.52 28.66 2.77
CA GLU A 118 10.27 30.11 2.81
C GLU A 118 9.31 30.54 3.92
N GLY A 119 8.52 29.60 4.48
CA GLY A 119 7.52 29.87 5.49
C GLY A 119 7.13 28.63 6.30
N LYS A 120 6.32 28.82 7.31
CA LYS A 120 5.77 27.74 8.13
C LYS A 120 4.53 27.16 7.46
N PHE A 121 4.68 26.01 6.78
CA PHE A 121 3.59 25.34 6.05
C PHE A 121 3.07 24.07 6.73
N GLY A 122 3.70 23.68 7.82
CA GLY A 122 3.26 22.57 8.66
C GLY A 122 3.92 21.22 8.37
N LEU A 123 3.77 20.29 9.32
CA LEU A 123 4.50 19.04 9.40
C LEU A 123 4.32 18.15 8.16
N SER A 124 3.08 17.90 7.73
CA SER A 124 2.83 17.00 6.58
C SER A 124 3.44 17.57 5.29
N SER A 125 3.37 18.87 5.09
CA SER A 125 3.98 19.54 3.95
C SER A 125 5.52 19.49 4.00
N ALA A 126 6.13 19.59 5.19
CA ALA A 126 7.57 19.40 5.37
C ALA A 126 8.01 17.97 5.05
N ILE A 127 7.24 16.97 5.52
CA ILE A 127 7.51 15.55 5.20
C ILE A 127 7.44 15.34 3.68
N ILE A 128 6.43 15.88 2.98
CA ILE A 128 6.30 15.72 1.53
C ILE A 128 7.51 16.33 0.82
N ALA A 129 7.96 17.52 1.21
CA ALA A 129 9.15 18.16 0.62
C ALA A 129 10.40 17.27 0.81
N GLY A 130 10.60 16.70 2.00
CA GLY A 130 11.70 15.79 2.26
C GLY A 130 11.61 14.48 1.46
N VAL A 131 10.41 13.91 1.34
CA VAL A 131 10.17 12.71 0.52
C VAL A 131 10.43 12.96 -0.96
N GLN A 132 10.12 14.15 -1.47
CA GLN A 132 10.40 14.52 -2.85
C GLN A 132 11.89 14.72 -3.13
N SER A 133 12.66 15.24 -2.18
CA SER A 133 14.13 15.41 -2.30
C SER A 133 14.87 14.07 -2.08
N ALA A 134 14.30 13.18 -1.27
CA ALA A 134 14.91 11.90 -0.94
C ALA A 134 15.23 11.08 -2.19
N THR A 135 16.37 10.37 -2.19
CA THR A 135 16.83 9.53 -3.30
C THR A 135 16.88 8.04 -2.95
N GLY A 136 16.63 7.69 -1.68
CA GLY A 136 16.64 6.31 -1.20
C GLY A 136 15.41 5.51 -1.60
N ASP A 137 15.57 4.18 -1.66
CA ASP A 137 14.49 3.23 -1.92
C ASP A 137 13.60 3.02 -0.69
N LEU A 138 14.19 3.17 0.50
CA LEU A 138 13.53 3.08 1.80
C LEU A 138 13.53 4.45 2.46
N LEU A 139 12.36 4.91 2.86
CA LEU A 139 12.18 6.21 3.50
C LEU A 139 11.75 6.02 4.94
N VAL A 140 12.44 6.69 5.86
CA VAL A 140 12.07 6.75 7.29
C VAL A 140 11.72 8.19 7.62
N VAL A 141 10.59 8.39 8.28
CA VAL A 141 10.13 9.70 8.76
C VAL A 141 10.13 9.68 10.29
N MET A 142 10.74 10.68 10.92
CA MET A 142 10.79 10.82 12.37
C MET A 142 10.87 12.28 12.81
N ASP A 143 10.40 12.60 14.03
CA ASP A 143 10.52 13.94 14.59
C ASP A 143 11.94 14.20 15.13
N GLY A 144 12.37 15.46 15.13
CA GLY A 144 13.73 15.89 15.54
C GLY A 144 13.93 16.14 17.03
N ASP A 145 13.01 15.75 17.92
CA ASP A 145 12.97 16.13 19.34
C ASP A 145 13.26 15.00 20.35
N PHE A 146 13.88 13.90 19.89
CA PHE A 146 14.16 12.68 20.68
C PHE A 146 12.93 11.96 21.24
N SER A 147 11.70 12.39 20.94
CA SER A 147 10.52 11.59 21.26
C SER A 147 10.46 10.30 20.40
N HIS A 148 11.16 10.30 19.29
CA HIS A 148 11.43 9.18 18.41
C HIS A 148 12.92 8.80 18.51
N PRO A 149 13.28 7.74 19.26
CA PRO A 149 14.69 7.39 19.45
C PRO A 149 15.30 6.80 18.18
N PRO A 150 16.43 7.37 17.68
CA PRO A 150 17.10 6.86 16.47
C PRO A 150 17.48 5.38 16.54
N GLN A 151 17.70 4.84 17.73
CA GLN A 151 18.06 3.44 17.98
C GLN A 151 16.99 2.43 17.51
N VAL A 152 15.77 2.90 17.23
CA VAL A 152 14.69 2.06 16.67
C VAL A 152 14.81 1.91 15.12
N ILE A 153 15.56 2.79 14.46
CA ILE A 153 15.73 2.77 13.00
C ILE A 153 16.17 1.39 12.46
N PRO A 154 17.17 0.70 13.05
CA PRO A 154 17.57 -0.63 12.57
C PRO A 154 16.42 -1.64 12.55
N SER A 155 15.62 -1.71 13.62
CA SER A 155 14.48 -2.62 13.69
C SER A 155 13.38 -2.27 12.66
N ILE A 156 13.20 -0.99 12.35
CA ILE A 156 12.29 -0.53 11.29
C ILE A 156 12.79 -0.96 9.92
N ILE A 157 14.10 -0.79 9.65
CA ILE A 157 14.71 -1.17 8.37
C ILE A 157 14.65 -2.69 8.19
N GLU A 158 14.97 -3.46 9.21
CA GLU A 158 14.89 -4.92 9.19
C GLU A 158 13.47 -5.40 8.85
N ALA A 159 12.46 -4.83 9.50
CA ALA A 159 11.06 -5.15 9.22
C ALA A 159 10.64 -4.76 7.78
N LEU A 160 11.21 -3.68 7.23
CA LEU A 160 10.90 -3.19 5.88
C LEU A 160 11.65 -3.98 4.78
N GLN A 161 12.76 -4.65 5.13
CA GLN A 161 13.50 -5.52 4.21
C GLN A 161 12.77 -6.85 3.93
N ASP A 162 11.82 -7.23 4.77
CA ASP A 162 10.96 -8.37 4.48
C ASP A 162 10.14 -8.11 3.21
N SER A 163 10.25 -9.02 2.24
CA SER A 163 9.54 -8.94 0.95
C SER A 163 8.00 -8.85 1.08
N ASN A 164 7.48 -9.10 2.27
CA ASN A 164 6.06 -9.04 2.59
C ASN A 164 5.70 -7.80 3.43
N CYS A 165 6.48 -6.71 3.33
CA CYS A 165 6.26 -5.47 4.08
C CYS A 165 6.55 -4.25 3.21
N ASP A 166 5.57 -3.35 3.12
CA ASP A 166 5.65 -2.12 2.35
C ASP A 166 5.74 -0.87 3.24
N ILE A 167 5.13 -0.95 4.43
CA ILE A 167 5.09 0.13 5.42
C ILE A 167 5.41 -0.45 6.80
N VAL A 168 6.28 0.21 7.54
CA VAL A 168 6.55 -0.08 8.96
C VAL A 168 6.15 1.11 9.80
N VAL A 169 5.36 0.86 10.84
CA VAL A 169 4.95 1.87 11.81
C VAL A 169 5.62 1.59 13.15
N ALA A 170 6.43 2.52 13.65
CA ALA A 170 6.87 2.46 15.02
C ALA A 170 5.67 2.76 15.94
N SER A 171 5.26 1.77 16.73
CA SER A 171 4.00 1.75 17.44
C SER A 171 4.20 1.82 18.96
N ARG A 172 3.44 2.69 19.60
CA ARG A 172 3.39 2.83 21.06
C ARG A 172 2.38 1.89 21.71
N TYR A 173 1.52 1.27 20.89
CA TYR A 173 0.33 0.54 21.36
C TYR A 173 0.36 -0.96 21.11
N ILE A 174 1.48 -1.51 20.63
CA ILE A 174 1.72 -2.96 20.54
C ILE A 174 2.51 -3.44 21.76
N LYS A 175 2.61 -4.76 21.95
CA LYS A 175 3.41 -5.37 23.02
C LYS A 175 4.87 -4.94 22.89
N GLY A 176 5.46 -4.39 23.94
CA GLY A 176 6.81 -3.81 23.95
C GLY A 176 6.84 -2.29 23.67
N GLY A 177 5.74 -1.71 23.15
CA GLY A 177 5.62 -0.26 23.00
C GLY A 177 5.15 0.42 24.30
N SER A 178 5.59 1.66 24.52
CA SER A 178 5.20 2.41 25.73
C SER A 178 5.20 3.92 25.52
N ILE A 179 4.61 4.64 26.49
CA ILE A 179 4.56 6.11 26.51
C ILE A 179 4.95 6.58 27.90
N ILE A 180 6.05 7.35 27.97
CA ILE A 180 6.58 7.93 29.21
C ILE A 180 6.30 9.44 29.23
N GLY A 181 5.86 9.96 30.39
CA GLY A 181 5.72 11.39 30.65
C GLY A 181 4.45 12.05 30.07
N TRP A 182 3.49 11.30 29.50
CA TRP A 182 2.24 11.92 29.08
C TRP A 182 1.21 12.05 30.19
N PRO A 183 0.56 13.22 30.32
CA PRO A 183 -0.62 13.38 31.16
C PRO A 183 -1.77 12.45 30.70
N PHE A 184 -2.61 12.02 31.64
CA PHE A 184 -3.75 11.13 31.37
C PHE A 184 -4.67 11.67 30.24
N LYS A 185 -4.98 12.97 30.26
CA LYS A 185 -5.79 13.63 29.23
C LYS A 185 -5.21 13.45 27.81
N ARG A 186 -3.89 13.61 27.65
CA ARG A 186 -3.18 13.42 26.38
C ARG A 186 -3.24 11.97 25.90
N ARG A 187 -3.09 11.00 26.82
CA ARG A 187 -3.23 9.56 26.50
C ARG A 187 -4.64 9.22 26.01
N LEU A 188 -5.68 9.76 26.69
CA LEU A 188 -7.07 9.53 26.31
C LEU A 188 -7.37 10.12 24.93
N MET A 189 -6.93 11.36 24.66
CA MET A 189 -7.09 12.01 23.34
C MET A 189 -6.38 11.23 22.22
N SER A 190 -5.17 10.75 22.46
CA SER A 190 -4.43 9.95 21.47
C SER A 190 -5.13 8.61 21.18
N LYS A 191 -5.62 7.92 22.22
CA LYS A 191 -6.41 6.68 22.04
C LYS A 191 -7.72 6.96 21.29
N GLY A 192 -8.40 8.07 21.61
CA GLY A 192 -9.60 8.51 20.89
C GLY A 192 -9.32 8.77 19.40
N ALA A 193 -8.26 9.52 19.09
CA ALA A 193 -7.82 9.77 17.72
C ALA A 193 -7.50 8.45 16.97
N THR A 194 -6.78 7.54 17.62
CA THR A 194 -6.51 6.20 17.06
C THR A 194 -7.80 5.45 16.72
N LYS A 195 -8.78 5.41 17.63
CA LYS A 195 -10.07 4.75 17.41
C LYS A 195 -10.86 5.39 16.25
N ILE A 196 -10.90 6.72 16.19
CA ILE A 196 -11.56 7.44 15.09
C ILE A 196 -10.91 7.06 13.74
N ALA A 197 -9.57 7.00 13.65
CA ALA A 197 -8.88 6.56 12.44
C ALA A 197 -9.22 5.11 12.09
N GLN A 198 -9.12 4.20 13.04
CA GLN A 198 -9.37 2.77 12.85
C GLN A 198 -10.81 2.53 12.35
N TYR A 199 -11.82 3.02 13.06
CA TYR A 199 -13.22 2.81 12.67
C TYR A 199 -13.66 3.66 11.49
N GLY A 200 -13.24 4.93 11.43
CA GLY A 200 -13.63 5.84 10.36
C GLY A 200 -13.01 5.52 9.00
N LEU A 201 -11.75 5.07 8.99
CA LEU A 201 -11.01 4.82 7.75
C LEU A 201 -10.82 3.32 7.44
N GLY A 202 -11.20 2.43 8.37
CA GLY A 202 -11.02 0.98 8.22
C GLY A 202 -9.54 0.59 8.25
N ILE A 203 -8.73 1.22 9.12
CA ILE A 203 -7.30 0.96 9.27
C ILE A 203 -7.09 -0.05 10.41
N GLU A 204 -6.39 -1.15 10.15
CA GLU A 204 -6.13 -2.20 11.16
C GLU A 204 -4.92 -1.91 12.05
N VAL A 205 -4.06 -0.95 11.66
CA VAL A 205 -2.85 -0.54 12.40
C VAL A 205 -3.23 -0.03 13.80
N LYS A 206 -2.49 -0.45 14.84
CA LYS A 206 -2.77 -0.07 16.24
C LYS A 206 -2.34 1.36 16.56
N ASP A 207 -1.31 1.88 15.87
CA ASP A 207 -0.85 3.28 16.02
C ASP A 207 -0.85 4.05 14.69
N PRO A 208 -2.00 4.27 14.04
CA PRO A 208 -2.09 4.93 12.73
C PRO A 208 -1.77 6.43 12.79
N VAL A 209 -1.58 6.98 13.99
CA VAL A 209 -1.23 8.40 14.20
C VAL A 209 0.21 8.61 14.66
N SER A 210 1.05 7.58 14.57
CA SER A 210 2.48 7.70 14.85
C SER A 210 3.15 8.71 13.91
N GLY A 211 4.13 9.47 14.43
CA GLY A 211 5.02 10.32 13.63
C GLY A 211 6.30 9.59 13.20
N PHE A 212 6.51 8.36 13.67
CA PHE A 212 7.67 7.55 13.38
C PHE A 212 7.26 6.33 12.55
N PHE A 213 7.60 6.36 11.28
CA PHE A 213 7.22 5.32 10.33
C PHE A 213 8.20 5.27 9.15
N ALA A 214 8.17 4.16 8.42
CA ALA A 214 8.96 3.99 7.22
C ALA A 214 8.14 3.30 6.12
N PHE A 215 8.56 3.48 4.88
CA PHE A 215 7.89 2.87 3.73
C PHE A 215 8.84 2.75 2.54
N ARG A 216 8.49 1.86 1.61
CA ARG A 216 9.17 1.74 0.32
C ARG A 216 8.73 2.88 -0.59
N ARG A 217 9.66 3.43 -1.36
CA ARG A 217 9.38 4.54 -2.29
C ARG A 217 8.33 4.19 -3.33
N ASP A 218 8.40 3.01 -3.91
CA ASP A 218 7.53 2.54 -4.99
C ASP A 218 6.04 2.55 -4.65
N ILE A 219 5.67 2.41 -3.37
CA ILE A 219 4.26 2.43 -2.96
C ILE A 219 3.59 3.80 -3.08
N ILE A 220 4.39 4.87 -3.13
CA ILE A 220 3.88 6.24 -3.25
C ILE A 220 3.97 6.79 -4.68
N ASP A 221 4.49 6.02 -5.62
CA ASP A 221 4.60 6.44 -7.02
C ASP A 221 3.22 6.73 -7.62
N GLY A 222 3.08 7.94 -8.17
CA GLY A 222 1.80 8.41 -8.71
C GLY A 222 0.74 8.80 -7.67
N VAL A 223 1.03 8.69 -6.37
CA VAL A 223 0.11 9.09 -5.31
C VAL A 223 0.22 10.60 -5.07
N LYS A 224 -0.90 11.31 -5.21
CA LYS A 224 -0.98 12.74 -4.85
C LYS A 224 -1.36 12.91 -3.39
N PHE A 225 -0.50 13.59 -2.63
CA PHE A 225 -0.73 13.92 -1.23
C PHE A 225 -1.27 15.34 -1.09
N ASP A 226 -2.23 15.54 -0.18
CA ASP A 226 -2.91 16.84 0.01
C ASP A 226 -2.24 17.70 1.08
N ALA A 227 -1.22 17.21 1.77
CA ALA A 227 -0.43 17.90 2.81
C ALA A 227 -1.28 18.50 3.96
N ILE A 228 -2.43 17.89 4.29
CA ILE A 228 -3.37 18.46 5.26
C ILE A 228 -3.11 17.94 6.66
N GLY A 229 -2.85 18.87 7.57
CA GLY A 229 -2.70 18.59 9.00
C GLY A 229 -1.35 17.97 9.37
N TYR A 230 -1.33 17.25 10.51
CA TYR A 230 -0.10 16.76 11.15
C TYR A 230 0.08 15.23 11.03
N LYS A 231 -0.69 14.55 10.17
CA LYS A 231 -0.77 13.07 10.17
C LYS A 231 -0.58 12.47 8.78
N MET A 232 0.63 12.65 8.25
CA MET A 232 1.03 12.11 6.94
C MET A 232 0.85 10.59 6.86
N LEU A 233 1.13 9.85 7.94
CA LEU A 233 0.96 8.39 7.98
C LEU A 233 -0.48 7.96 7.64
N LEU A 234 -1.51 8.67 8.15
CA LEU A 234 -2.91 8.36 7.83
C LEU A 234 -3.18 8.49 6.33
N GLU A 235 -2.62 9.51 5.70
CA GLU A 235 -2.80 9.75 4.28
C GLU A 235 -2.12 8.64 3.45
N ILE A 236 -0.91 8.23 3.83
CA ILE A 236 -0.21 7.11 3.23
C ILE A 236 -1.06 5.83 3.37
N LEU A 237 -1.46 5.44 4.58
CA LEU A 237 -2.22 4.21 4.85
C LEU A 237 -3.54 4.12 4.06
N VAL A 238 -4.21 5.26 3.82
CA VAL A 238 -5.47 5.29 3.06
C VAL A 238 -5.25 5.31 1.55
N LYS A 239 -4.23 6.04 1.07
CA LYS A 239 -3.99 6.24 -0.36
C LYS A 239 -3.18 5.11 -0.99
N THR A 240 -2.37 4.38 -0.21
CA THR A 240 -1.64 3.19 -0.64
C THR A 240 -2.38 1.90 -0.27
N LYS A 241 -3.66 1.85 -0.64
CA LYS A 241 -4.54 0.72 -0.33
C LYS A 241 -3.98 -0.60 -0.86
N GLY A 242 -3.87 -1.59 0.04
CA GLY A 242 -3.28 -2.90 -0.28
C GLY A 242 -1.81 -3.04 0.11
N ALA A 243 -1.15 -1.95 0.53
CA ALA A 243 0.19 -2.02 1.10
C ALA A 243 0.19 -2.84 2.39
N LYS A 244 1.19 -3.69 2.54
CA LYS A 244 1.35 -4.57 3.70
C LYS A 244 2.07 -3.83 4.83
N VAL A 245 1.42 -3.72 5.97
CA VAL A 245 1.88 -2.91 7.11
C VAL A 245 2.34 -3.82 8.25
N LYS A 246 3.53 -3.53 8.79
CA LYS A 246 4.04 -4.10 10.05
C LYS A 246 4.18 -3.02 11.12
N GLU A 247 4.09 -3.40 12.39
CA GLU A 247 4.33 -2.50 13.51
C GLU A 247 5.52 -2.98 14.33
N VAL A 248 6.43 -2.06 14.66
CA VAL A 248 7.61 -2.29 15.51
C VAL A 248 7.42 -1.52 16.81
N PRO A 249 7.65 -2.13 17.98
CA PRO A 249 7.44 -1.44 19.25
C PRO A 249 8.52 -0.38 19.52
N TYR A 250 8.11 0.76 20.10
CA TYR A 250 9.04 1.73 20.62
C TYR A 250 8.50 2.44 21.87
N THR A 251 9.40 3.02 22.64
CA THR A 251 9.05 3.86 23.78
C THR A 251 9.07 5.33 23.38
N PHE A 252 7.90 5.95 23.40
CA PHE A 252 7.78 7.39 23.23
C PHE A 252 8.11 8.09 24.55
N THR A 253 9.12 8.94 24.56
CA THR A 253 9.45 9.79 25.72
C THR A 253 8.99 11.21 25.45
N ASN A 254 8.36 11.85 26.45
CA ASN A 254 7.96 13.24 26.30
C ASN A 254 9.21 14.12 26.13
N ARG A 255 9.09 15.16 25.32
CA ARG A 255 10.18 16.12 25.07
C ARG A 255 10.80 16.62 26.36
N SER A 256 12.11 16.61 26.44
CA SER A 256 12.84 17.24 27.56
C SER A 256 12.88 18.76 27.42
N ILE A 257 12.79 19.29 26.19
CA ILE A 257 12.88 20.72 25.86
C ILE A 257 11.74 21.06 24.89
N GLY A 258 11.04 22.20 25.11
CA GLY A 258 9.96 22.69 24.25
C GLY A 258 8.53 22.44 24.78
N LYS A 259 7.56 23.21 24.30
CA LYS A 259 6.13 23.09 24.69
C LYS A 259 5.36 22.23 23.70
N SER A 260 4.52 21.32 24.20
CA SER A 260 3.60 20.54 23.36
C SER A 260 2.55 21.44 22.73
N LYS A 261 2.41 21.35 21.40
CA LYS A 261 1.48 22.17 20.59
C LYS A 261 0.08 21.54 20.47
N LEU A 262 -0.42 20.82 21.48
CA LEU A 262 -1.79 20.31 21.47
C LEU A 262 -2.76 21.45 21.81
N ASP A 263 -3.28 22.09 20.76
CA ASP A 263 -4.36 23.07 20.82
C ASP A 263 -5.65 22.48 20.25
N THR A 264 -6.80 23.07 20.58
CA THR A 264 -8.12 22.70 20.03
C THR A 264 -8.15 22.75 18.50
N GLY A 265 -7.39 23.64 17.86
CA GLY A 265 -7.21 23.72 16.42
C GLY A 265 -6.67 22.44 15.80
N VAL A 266 -5.68 21.81 16.45
CA VAL A 266 -5.10 20.53 16.01
C VAL A 266 -6.13 19.41 15.97
N MET A 267 -7.10 19.39 16.90
CA MET A 267 -8.17 18.41 16.92
C MET A 267 -9.13 18.60 15.73
N PHE A 268 -9.50 19.85 15.41
CA PHE A 268 -10.36 20.16 14.26
C PHE A 268 -9.67 19.79 12.94
N ASP A 269 -8.38 20.10 12.80
CA ASP A 269 -7.60 19.73 11.61
C ASP A 269 -7.48 18.23 11.45
N TYR A 270 -7.34 17.49 12.56
CA TYR A 270 -7.36 16.04 12.56
C TYR A 270 -8.70 15.47 12.07
N LEU A 271 -9.83 15.96 12.61
CA LEU A 271 -11.16 15.53 12.19
C LEU A 271 -11.42 15.88 10.72
N ARG A 272 -11.00 17.06 10.28
CA ARG A 272 -11.10 17.47 8.87
C ARG A 272 -10.30 16.55 7.95
N ALA A 273 -9.08 16.19 8.36
CA ALA A 273 -8.24 15.23 7.62
C ALA A 273 -8.90 13.84 7.53
N VAL A 274 -9.40 13.31 8.65
CA VAL A 274 -10.13 12.03 8.68
C VAL A 274 -11.36 12.06 7.80
N MET A 275 -12.18 13.13 7.86
CA MET A 275 -13.37 13.26 7.00
C MET A 275 -13.00 13.32 5.50
N ARG A 276 -11.93 14.01 5.14
CA ARG A 276 -11.45 14.07 3.75
C ARG A 276 -10.99 12.70 3.27
N LEU A 277 -10.19 11.99 4.07
CA LEU A 277 -9.71 10.65 3.76
C LEU A 277 -10.88 9.63 3.68
N TYR A 278 -11.88 9.77 4.53
CA TYR A 278 -13.12 8.98 4.45
C TYR A 278 -13.86 9.20 3.13
N ARG A 279 -14.02 10.47 2.71
CA ARG A 279 -14.64 10.81 1.41
C ARG A 279 -13.84 10.26 0.23
N TYR A 280 -12.51 10.36 0.29
CA TYR A 280 -11.61 9.76 -0.70
C TYR A 280 -11.81 8.25 -0.81
N GLY A 281 -11.76 7.53 0.29
CA GLY A 281 -11.96 6.07 0.33
C GLY A 281 -13.38 5.65 -0.12
N LYS A 282 -14.42 6.46 0.20
CA LYS A 282 -15.79 6.23 -0.28
C LYS A 282 -15.90 6.43 -1.81
N SER A 283 -15.27 7.47 -2.34
CA SER A 283 -15.24 7.74 -3.79
C SER A 283 -14.55 6.60 -4.56
N MET A 284 -13.44 6.09 -4.06
CA MET A 284 -12.72 4.96 -4.67
C MET A 284 -13.55 3.67 -4.64
N ARG A 285 -14.17 3.33 -3.49
CA ARG A 285 -15.07 2.16 -3.36
C ARG A 285 -16.30 2.28 -4.28
N GLN A 286 -16.83 3.46 -4.45
CA GLN A 286 -17.97 3.69 -5.35
C GLN A 286 -17.56 3.57 -6.83
N LYS A 287 -16.35 4.00 -7.17
CA LYS A 287 -15.77 3.83 -8.52
C LYS A 287 -15.53 2.35 -8.83
N GLU A 288 -14.96 1.58 -7.91
CA GLU A 288 -14.77 0.13 -8.04
C GLU A 288 -16.11 -0.62 -8.21
N ARG A 289 -17.13 -0.28 -7.38
CA ARG A 289 -18.49 -0.85 -7.51
C ARG A 289 -19.12 -0.54 -8.87
N ARG A 290 -19.01 0.69 -9.33
CA ARG A 290 -19.57 1.07 -10.66
C ARG A 290 -18.90 0.29 -11.78
N THR A 291 -17.59 0.09 -11.72
CA THR A 291 -16.82 -0.69 -12.70
C THR A 291 -17.26 -2.16 -12.69
N SER A 292 -17.37 -2.79 -11.52
CA SER A 292 -17.82 -4.18 -11.38
C SER A 292 -19.26 -4.36 -11.85
N VAL A 293 -20.17 -3.43 -11.53
CA VAL A 293 -21.56 -3.46 -11.99
C VAL A 293 -21.66 -3.32 -13.52
N ARG A 294 -20.85 -2.44 -14.12
CA ARG A 294 -20.80 -2.31 -15.59
C ARG A 294 -20.30 -3.59 -16.25
N PHE A 295 -19.21 -4.17 -15.72
CA PHE A 295 -18.68 -5.44 -16.22
C PHE A 295 -19.72 -6.55 -16.17
N LEU A 296 -20.36 -6.76 -15.00
CA LEU A 296 -21.43 -7.77 -14.84
C LEU A 296 -22.65 -7.49 -15.74
N SER A 297 -23.03 -6.23 -15.91
CA SER A 297 -24.12 -5.86 -16.81
C SER A 297 -23.80 -6.20 -18.27
N LYS A 298 -22.56 -5.89 -18.73
CA LYS A 298 -22.13 -6.25 -20.09
C LYS A 298 -22.04 -7.76 -20.29
N ALA A 299 -21.52 -8.48 -19.31
CA ALA A 299 -21.50 -9.94 -19.33
C ALA A 299 -22.94 -10.50 -19.42
N GLY A 300 -23.85 -10.01 -18.57
CA GLY A 300 -25.25 -10.41 -18.61
C GLY A 300 -25.89 -10.17 -19.98
N ARG A 301 -25.69 -8.99 -20.58
CA ARG A 301 -26.19 -8.68 -21.94
C ARG A 301 -25.58 -9.62 -23.00
N PHE A 302 -24.28 -9.89 -22.93
CA PHE A 302 -23.60 -10.81 -23.86
C PHE A 302 -24.20 -12.20 -23.83
N TYR A 303 -24.46 -12.75 -22.65
CA TYR A 303 -25.10 -14.06 -22.50
C TYR A 303 -26.55 -14.06 -22.94
N THR A 304 -27.29 -12.98 -22.69
CA THR A 304 -28.67 -12.82 -23.17
C THR A 304 -28.72 -12.83 -24.70
N VAL A 305 -27.81 -12.11 -25.37
CA VAL A 305 -27.67 -12.13 -26.82
C VAL A 305 -27.33 -13.52 -27.33
N GLY A 306 -26.39 -14.22 -26.67
CA GLY A 306 -26.05 -15.61 -27.02
C GLY A 306 -27.25 -16.55 -26.93
N ALA A 307 -28.04 -16.46 -25.87
CA ALA A 307 -29.26 -17.24 -25.71
C ALA A 307 -30.34 -16.90 -26.75
N SER A 308 -30.52 -15.60 -27.09
CA SER A 308 -31.43 -15.20 -28.15
C SER A 308 -31.03 -15.73 -29.54
N GLY A 309 -29.72 -15.91 -29.75
CA GLY A 309 -29.18 -16.50 -30.96
C GLY A 309 -29.64 -17.93 -31.20
N LEU A 310 -29.84 -18.74 -30.15
CA LEU A 310 -30.39 -20.08 -30.28
C LEU A 310 -31.82 -20.05 -30.83
N LEU A 311 -32.64 -19.11 -30.37
CA LEU A 311 -33.99 -18.94 -30.84
C LEU A 311 -34.01 -18.45 -32.31
N VAL A 312 -33.14 -17.49 -32.64
CA VAL A 312 -32.99 -17.00 -34.02
C VAL A 312 -32.56 -18.12 -34.97
N ASN A 313 -31.56 -18.93 -34.58
CA ASN A 313 -31.13 -20.09 -35.37
C ASN A 313 -32.29 -21.06 -35.61
N TYR A 314 -32.99 -21.43 -34.56
CA TYR A 314 -34.11 -22.37 -34.66
C TYR A 314 -35.23 -21.87 -35.60
N ILE A 315 -35.67 -20.64 -35.42
CA ILE A 315 -36.72 -20.05 -36.25
C ILE A 315 -36.26 -19.90 -37.72
N ALA A 316 -35.04 -19.42 -37.96
CA ALA A 316 -34.50 -19.25 -39.30
C ALA A 316 -34.34 -20.58 -40.03
N SER A 317 -33.85 -21.64 -39.33
CA SER A 317 -33.74 -22.98 -39.92
C SER A 317 -35.09 -23.57 -40.28
N LEU A 318 -36.10 -23.43 -39.39
CA LEU A 318 -37.46 -23.89 -39.69
C LEU A 318 -38.11 -23.16 -40.87
N LEU A 319 -38.02 -21.84 -40.87
CA LEU A 319 -38.57 -21.01 -41.98
C LEU A 319 -37.93 -21.39 -43.33
N PHE A 320 -36.60 -21.52 -43.37
CA PHE A 320 -35.91 -21.86 -44.60
C PHE A 320 -36.25 -23.29 -45.05
N ASN A 321 -36.36 -24.24 -44.16
CA ASN A 321 -36.78 -25.61 -44.47
C ASN A 321 -38.24 -25.66 -45.02
N ALA A 322 -39.11 -24.80 -44.44
CA ALA A 322 -40.49 -24.71 -44.91
C ALA A 322 -40.62 -24.04 -46.30
N LEU A 323 -39.78 -23.03 -46.59
CA LEU A 323 -39.75 -22.30 -47.85
C LEU A 323 -39.09 -23.08 -48.98
N ALA A 324 -38.19 -23.99 -48.66
CA ALA A 324 -37.41 -24.77 -49.62
C ALA A 324 -37.38 -26.27 -49.23
N PRO A 325 -38.51 -26.98 -49.30
CA PRO A 325 -38.63 -28.35 -48.78
C PRO A 325 -37.79 -29.40 -49.53
N ASN A 326 -37.32 -29.07 -50.72
CA ASN A 326 -36.48 -29.95 -51.54
C ASN A 326 -34.97 -29.81 -51.23
N ILE A 327 -34.62 -28.91 -50.36
CA ILE A 327 -33.21 -28.71 -49.96
C ILE A 327 -32.91 -29.54 -48.74
N TRP A 328 -31.69 -30.13 -48.75
CA TRP A 328 -31.21 -30.93 -47.60
C TRP A 328 -31.21 -30.11 -46.29
N TYR A 329 -31.83 -30.68 -45.25
CA TYR A 329 -32.02 -29.98 -43.97
C TYR A 329 -30.75 -29.39 -43.36
N LEU A 330 -29.56 -29.93 -43.68
CA LEU A 330 -28.27 -29.36 -43.26
C LEU A 330 -28.03 -27.96 -43.84
N PHE A 331 -28.45 -27.68 -45.07
CA PHE A 331 -28.32 -26.32 -45.62
C PHE A 331 -29.23 -25.32 -44.89
N SER A 332 -30.45 -25.73 -44.54
CA SER A 332 -31.35 -24.93 -43.72
C SER A 332 -30.73 -24.61 -42.35
N THR A 333 -30.05 -25.59 -41.73
CA THR A 333 -29.36 -25.44 -40.47
C THR A 333 -28.14 -24.48 -40.59
N ILE A 334 -27.35 -24.62 -41.65
CA ILE A 334 -26.20 -23.71 -41.88
C ILE A 334 -26.67 -22.27 -42.05
N ILE A 335 -27.74 -22.05 -42.81
CA ILE A 335 -28.33 -20.73 -42.98
C ILE A 335 -28.83 -20.17 -41.65
N GLY A 336 -29.50 -20.97 -40.84
CA GLY A 336 -29.91 -20.57 -39.50
C GLY A 336 -28.73 -20.15 -38.61
N ILE A 337 -27.62 -20.90 -38.66
CA ILE A 337 -26.40 -20.57 -37.94
C ILE A 337 -25.84 -19.23 -38.39
N LEU A 338 -25.73 -19.00 -39.70
CA LEU A 338 -25.19 -17.75 -40.24
C LEU A 338 -26.02 -16.54 -39.85
N ILE A 339 -27.36 -16.66 -39.93
CA ILE A 339 -28.32 -15.61 -39.55
C ILE A 339 -28.15 -15.33 -38.01
N SER A 340 -28.09 -16.36 -37.22
CA SER A 340 -27.90 -16.26 -35.75
C SER A 340 -26.56 -15.57 -35.39
N MET A 341 -25.47 -15.98 -36.03
CA MET A 341 -24.15 -15.37 -35.79
C MET A 341 -24.15 -13.90 -36.16
N THR A 342 -24.74 -13.55 -37.28
CA THR A 342 -24.86 -12.16 -37.74
C THR A 342 -25.71 -11.35 -36.76
N SER A 343 -26.88 -11.87 -36.37
CA SER A 343 -27.73 -11.24 -35.35
C SER A 343 -26.99 -11.02 -34.02
N ASN A 344 -26.30 -12.05 -33.52
CA ASN A 344 -25.53 -11.98 -32.29
C ASN A 344 -24.42 -10.94 -32.35
N PHE A 345 -23.73 -10.83 -33.49
CA PHE A 345 -22.70 -9.81 -33.70
C PHE A 345 -23.28 -8.39 -33.58
N PHE A 346 -24.33 -8.09 -34.35
CA PHE A 346 -24.94 -6.75 -34.32
C PHE A 346 -25.58 -6.41 -32.99
N LEU A 347 -26.26 -7.34 -32.32
CA LEU A 347 -26.81 -7.14 -31.03
C LEU A 347 -25.70 -6.89 -29.96
N ASN A 348 -24.62 -7.64 -30.03
CA ASN A 348 -23.48 -7.39 -29.12
C ASN A 348 -22.82 -6.05 -29.41
N LYS A 349 -22.59 -5.70 -30.72
CA LYS A 349 -22.01 -4.41 -31.08
C LYS A 349 -22.84 -3.25 -30.55
N LEU A 350 -24.17 -3.25 -30.80
CA LEU A 350 -25.06 -2.14 -30.46
C LEU A 350 -25.47 -2.10 -28.99
N TRP A 351 -25.80 -3.26 -28.40
CA TRP A 351 -26.42 -3.32 -27.08
C TRP A 351 -25.45 -3.70 -25.96
N THR A 352 -24.57 -4.68 -26.20
CA THR A 352 -23.62 -5.12 -25.16
C THR A 352 -22.46 -4.16 -25.03
N PHE A 353 -21.81 -3.82 -26.13
CA PHE A 353 -20.60 -3.01 -26.17
C PHE A 353 -20.86 -1.55 -26.54
N GLU A 354 -22.09 -1.20 -26.93
CA GLU A 354 -22.53 0.17 -27.23
C GLU A 354 -21.64 0.87 -28.29
N ASP A 355 -21.04 0.06 -29.18
CA ASP A 355 -20.22 0.50 -30.30
C ASP A 355 -21.12 0.89 -31.48
N ARG A 356 -21.21 2.18 -31.79
CA ARG A 356 -22.04 2.77 -32.83
C ARG A 356 -21.29 3.17 -34.09
N GLU A 357 -20.02 2.83 -34.18
CA GLU A 357 -19.22 3.11 -35.38
C GLU A 357 -19.41 2.01 -36.41
N PHE A 358 -19.96 2.39 -37.60
CA PHE A 358 -20.28 1.50 -38.71
C PHE A 358 -19.40 1.76 -39.93
N ASN A 359 -18.09 1.87 -39.74
CA ASN A 359 -17.15 1.84 -40.84
C ASN A 359 -17.12 0.42 -41.45
N VAL A 360 -17.37 0.28 -42.73
CA VAL A 360 -17.49 -1.03 -43.43
C VAL A 360 -16.25 -1.90 -43.21
N LYS A 361 -15.05 -1.33 -43.35
CA LYS A 361 -13.78 -2.05 -43.15
C LYS A 361 -13.61 -2.51 -41.71
N GLU A 362 -13.82 -1.63 -40.74
CA GLU A 362 -13.68 -1.96 -39.33
C GLU A 362 -14.75 -2.94 -38.83
N THR A 363 -15.99 -2.74 -39.26
CA THR A 363 -17.10 -3.65 -38.94
C THR A 363 -16.87 -5.04 -39.50
N GLY A 364 -16.34 -5.15 -40.74
CA GLY A 364 -15.95 -6.42 -41.32
C GLY A 364 -14.84 -7.14 -40.57
N ILE A 365 -13.81 -6.41 -40.09
CA ILE A 365 -12.74 -6.97 -39.27
C ILE A 365 -13.29 -7.42 -37.89
N GLN A 366 -14.14 -6.62 -37.26
CA GLN A 366 -14.79 -6.97 -36.00
C GLN A 366 -15.66 -8.22 -36.15
N PHE A 367 -16.43 -8.34 -37.26
CA PHE A 367 -17.24 -9.52 -37.55
C PHE A 367 -16.39 -10.78 -37.73
N GLY A 368 -15.30 -10.68 -38.48
CA GLY A 368 -14.34 -11.79 -38.62
C GLY A 368 -13.72 -12.23 -37.30
N MET A 369 -13.29 -11.28 -36.45
CA MET A 369 -12.79 -11.58 -35.12
C MET A 369 -13.85 -12.20 -34.20
N PHE A 370 -15.09 -11.72 -34.25
CA PHE A 370 -16.22 -12.27 -33.49
C PHE A 370 -16.47 -13.73 -33.84
N ILE A 371 -16.51 -14.07 -35.14
CA ILE A 371 -16.64 -15.45 -35.61
C ILE A 371 -15.45 -16.29 -35.13
N GLY A 372 -14.22 -15.80 -35.31
CA GLY A 372 -13.01 -16.50 -34.92
C GLY A 372 -12.97 -16.85 -33.42
N PHE A 373 -13.29 -15.90 -32.56
CA PHE A 373 -13.32 -16.14 -31.12
C PHE A 373 -14.49 -17.06 -30.69
N SER A 374 -15.65 -16.94 -31.37
CA SER A 374 -16.77 -17.85 -31.12
C SER A 374 -16.47 -19.29 -31.52
N SER A 375 -15.79 -19.46 -32.66
CA SER A 375 -15.34 -20.80 -33.13
C SER A 375 -14.27 -21.38 -32.21
N LEU A 376 -13.31 -20.56 -31.75
CA LEU A 376 -12.30 -20.97 -30.77
C LEU A 376 -12.94 -21.37 -29.45
N GLY A 377 -13.96 -20.65 -28.99
CA GLY A 377 -14.75 -21.00 -27.81
C GLY A 377 -15.41 -22.39 -27.94
N ALA A 378 -15.98 -22.70 -29.12
CA ALA A 378 -16.57 -24.00 -29.39
C ALA A 378 -15.52 -25.14 -29.36
N ILE A 379 -14.34 -24.91 -29.92
CA ILE A 379 -13.24 -25.88 -29.88
C ILE A 379 -12.80 -26.12 -28.42
N ILE A 380 -12.60 -25.08 -27.65
CA ILE A 380 -12.23 -25.17 -26.22
C ILE A 380 -13.30 -25.93 -25.44
N GLN A 381 -14.58 -25.67 -25.70
CA GLN A 381 -15.68 -26.41 -25.06
C GLN A 381 -15.60 -27.90 -25.34
N LEU A 382 -15.41 -28.30 -26.61
CA LEU A 382 -15.30 -29.71 -26.99
C LEU A 382 -14.11 -30.40 -26.32
N LEU A 383 -12.94 -29.74 -26.31
CA LEU A 383 -11.74 -30.27 -25.66
C LEU A 383 -11.93 -30.42 -24.14
N LEU A 384 -12.59 -29.46 -23.51
CA LEU A 384 -12.89 -29.53 -22.06
C LEU A 384 -13.89 -30.62 -21.74
N VAL A 385 -14.97 -30.78 -22.53
CA VAL A 385 -15.91 -31.89 -22.31
C VAL A 385 -15.20 -33.22 -22.44
N TYR A 386 -14.42 -33.39 -23.51
CA TYR A 386 -13.63 -34.61 -23.70
C TYR A 386 -12.71 -34.89 -22.50
N ALA A 387 -11.95 -33.91 -22.08
CA ALA A 387 -11.04 -34.06 -20.94
C ALA A 387 -11.77 -34.42 -19.64
N LEU A 388 -12.89 -33.74 -19.34
CA LEU A 388 -13.64 -33.99 -18.12
C LEU A 388 -14.31 -35.38 -18.08
N VAL A 389 -14.82 -35.83 -19.24
CA VAL A 389 -15.48 -37.15 -19.32
C VAL A 389 -14.45 -38.26 -19.39
N GLU A 390 -13.46 -38.19 -20.29
CA GLU A 390 -12.54 -39.30 -20.57
C GLU A 390 -11.36 -39.38 -19.58
N ASN A 391 -10.87 -38.26 -19.07
CA ASN A 391 -9.68 -38.26 -18.21
C ASN A 391 -10.02 -38.11 -16.72
N TYR A 392 -11.18 -37.55 -16.38
CA TYR A 392 -11.59 -37.31 -14.99
C TYR A 392 -12.84 -38.12 -14.59
N ASP A 393 -13.34 -39.00 -15.45
CA ASP A 393 -14.52 -39.85 -15.22
C ASP A 393 -15.77 -39.09 -14.73
N MET A 394 -15.89 -37.79 -15.12
CA MET A 394 -17.07 -36.98 -14.79
C MET A 394 -18.25 -37.36 -15.68
N GLU A 395 -19.46 -37.38 -15.13
CA GLU A 395 -20.66 -37.53 -15.94
C GLU A 395 -20.80 -36.46 -17.01
N TYR A 396 -21.33 -36.81 -18.18
CA TYR A 396 -21.49 -35.90 -19.32
C TYR A 396 -22.27 -34.58 -19.02
N PRO A 397 -23.43 -34.60 -18.32
CA PRO A 397 -24.19 -33.39 -18.08
C PRO A 397 -23.44 -32.30 -17.27
N PRO A 398 -22.79 -32.61 -16.10
CA PRO A 398 -22.03 -31.63 -15.36
C PRO A 398 -20.77 -31.19 -16.12
N SER A 399 -20.12 -32.09 -16.87
CA SER A 399 -18.95 -31.76 -17.71
C SER A 399 -19.31 -30.77 -18.79
N LEU A 400 -20.44 -30.94 -19.45
CA LEU A 400 -20.95 -30.02 -20.45
C LEU A 400 -21.22 -28.63 -19.88
N ILE A 401 -21.88 -28.56 -18.73
CA ILE A 401 -22.16 -27.28 -18.05
C ILE A 401 -20.85 -26.54 -17.69
N ALA A 402 -19.89 -27.25 -17.13
CA ALA A 402 -18.59 -26.70 -16.76
C ALA A 402 -17.82 -26.18 -17.98
N ALA A 403 -17.80 -26.97 -19.06
CA ALA A 403 -17.11 -26.62 -20.30
C ALA A 403 -17.76 -25.41 -21.00
N VAL A 404 -19.09 -25.38 -21.08
CA VAL A 404 -19.85 -24.24 -21.63
C VAL A 404 -19.57 -22.96 -20.82
N ALA A 405 -19.59 -23.05 -19.49
CA ALA A 405 -19.31 -21.91 -18.62
C ALA A 405 -17.89 -21.38 -18.85
N ALA A 406 -16.89 -22.25 -18.88
CA ALA A 406 -15.48 -21.84 -19.09
C ALA A 406 -15.27 -21.23 -20.49
N ALA A 407 -15.75 -21.89 -21.55
CA ALA A 407 -15.61 -21.43 -22.92
C ALA A 407 -16.33 -20.08 -23.15
N SER A 408 -17.51 -19.89 -22.55
CA SER A 408 -18.30 -18.67 -22.70
C SER A 408 -17.67 -17.48 -21.99
N VAL A 409 -17.04 -17.68 -20.83
CA VAL A 409 -16.26 -16.62 -20.17
C VAL A 409 -15.08 -16.20 -21.05
N GLY A 410 -14.34 -17.14 -21.59
CA GLY A 410 -13.25 -16.89 -22.54
C GLY A 410 -13.73 -16.09 -23.76
N ASN A 411 -14.81 -16.54 -24.39
CA ASN A 411 -15.40 -15.86 -25.55
C ASN A 411 -15.82 -14.42 -25.25
N PHE A 412 -16.44 -14.16 -24.10
CA PHE A 412 -16.80 -12.80 -23.67
C PHE A 412 -15.56 -11.91 -23.50
N LEU A 413 -14.52 -12.39 -22.79
CA LEU A 413 -13.30 -11.62 -22.53
C LEU A 413 -12.52 -11.31 -23.81
N LEU A 414 -12.41 -12.28 -24.73
CA LEU A 414 -11.73 -12.12 -26.02
C LEU A 414 -12.47 -11.08 -26.89
N ASN A 415 -13.78 -11.20 -27.00
CA ASN A 415 -14.58 -10.24 -27.77
C ASN A 415 -14.53 -8.85 -27.14
N LYS A 416 -14.64 -8.73 -25.82
CA LYS A 416 -14.53 -7.43 -25.14
C LYS A 416 -13.21 -6.74 -25.44
N LYS A 417 -12.09 -7.47 -25.31
CA LYS A 417 -10.74 -6.88 -25.41
C LYS A 417 -10.33 -6.59 -26.87
N TRP A 418 -10.51 -7.57 -27.76
CA TRP A 418 -9.94 -7.49 -29.13
C TRP A 418 -10.96 -7.12 -30.19
N THR A 419 -12.18 -7.64 -30.15
CA THR A 419 -13.20 -7.31 -31.13
C THR A 419 -13.71 -5.88 -30.94
N PHE A 420 -14.07 -5.53 -29.69
CA PHE A 420 -14.65 -4.21 -29.37
C PHE A 420 -13.66 -3.25 -28.69
N LYS A 421 -12.38 -3.63 -28.58
CA LYS A 421 -11.26 -2.79 -28.06
C LYS A 421 -11.54 -2.14 -26.70
N GLU A 422 -12.32 -2.78 -25.84
CA GLU A 422 -12.63 -2.29 -24.49
C GLU A 422 -11.58 -2.75 -23.47
N LYS A 423 -11.38 -1.95 -22.41
CA LYS A 423 -10.58 -2.37 -21.25
C LYS A 423 -11.26 -3.55 -20.57
N LEU A 424 -10.49 -4.58 -20.16
CA LEU A 424 -11.07 -5.78 -19.52
C LEU A 424 -11.90 -5.44 -18.28
N TRP A 425 -11.44 -4.47 -17.49
CA TRP A 425 -12.07 -4.05 -16.24
C TRP A 425 -12.65 -2.63 -16.33
N SER A 426 -13.51 -2.37 -17.28
CA SER A 426 -14.21 -1.08 -17.43
C SER A 426 -15.72 -1.24 -17.36
#